data_d0d4e673ec65a1b80ffd813375867f68
#
_entry.id   d0d4e673ec65a1b80ffd813375867f68
#
_cell.length_a   1.000
_cell.length_b   1.000
_cell.length_c   1.000
_cell.angle_alpha   90.00
_cell.angle_beta   90.00
_cell.angle_gamma   90.00
#
_symmetry.space_group_name_H-M   'P 1'
#
loop_
_entity.id
_entity.type
_entity.pdbx_description
1 polymer ?
#
loop_
_entity_poly.entity_id
_entity_poly.type
_entity_poly.pdbx_seq_one_letter_code
_entity_poly.pdbx_strand_id
1 'polypeptide(L)'
;EQYDMIREQIQGAVCCTNLYGEILELYRDGHLQIPEDVIMIWADNGYGKMVSRRQGNHNPRVPALPEKGDKGLQGTYYHVSFYDLQAANHITMLPNSMEFVEKELNNAMDHGITDLWVINASNIKPHVYPLSFIANLWKKKALTAGEHRKTYIREYYGADCTEDQLTCMEQCISRYPDAMLSFGEREDEHAGEQFYNYVVRDFIYGWMRDGAAAPVEELFWCTGESAFDKQMDWFESKCNATCEK
;
A
#
# COMPACT_ATOMS: atom_id res chain seq x y z
N GLU A 1 -8.36 -20.57 22.37
CA GLU A 1 -9.27 -21.61 21.82
C GLU A 1 -8.82 -22.09 20.44
N GLN A 2 -8.83 -21.26 19.35
CA GLN A 2 -8.39 -21.70 18.02
C GLN A 2 -6.94 -22.20 18.01
N TYR A 3 -6.05 -21.49 18.68
CA TYR A 3 -4.66 -21.88 18.85
C TYR A 3 -4.53 -23.24 19.54
N ASP A 4 -5.25 -23.45 20.63
CA ASP A 4 -5.23 -24.69 21.39
C ASP A 4 -5.74 -25.86 20.55
N MET A 5 -6.84 -25.65 19.82
CA MET A 5 -7.40 -26.65 18.89
C MET A 5 -6.39 -27.08 17.80
N ILE A 6 -5.64 -26.11 17.23
CA ILE A 6 -4.62 -26.40 16.22
C ILE A 6 -3.49 -27.22 16.87
N ARG A 7 -3.02 -26.82 18.05
CA ARG A 7 -1.92 -27.50 18.75
C ARG A 7 -2.27 -28.91 19.20
N GLU A 8 -3.51 -29.14 19.57
CA GLU A 8 -4.03 -30.49 19.90
C GLU A 8 -4.04 -31.41 18.69
N GLN A 9 -4.37 -30.91 17.50
CA GLN A 9 -4.46 -31.70 16.27
C GLN A 9 -3.13 -31.87 15.56
N ILE A 10 -2.29 -30.83 15.54
CA ILE A 10 -1.03 -30.80 14.82
C ILE A 10 0.09 -30.30 15.75
N GLN A 11 0.78 -31.23 16.37
CA GLN A 11 1.92 -30.91 17.22
C GLN A 11 3.03 -30.27 16.38
N GLY A 12 3.47 -29.06 16.78
CA GLY A 12 4.51 -28.32 16.06
C GLY A 12 4.03 -27.49 14.84
N ALA A 13 2.72 -27.32 14.66
CA ALA A 13 2.18 -26.39 13.66
C ALA A 13 2.75 -24.98 13.83
N VAL A 14 3.22 -24.36 12.75
CA VAL A 14 3.59 -22.94 12.73
C VAL A 14 2.32 -22.11 12.60
N CYS A 15 2.00 -21.35 13.64
CA CYS A 15 0.83 -20.47 13.67
C CYS A 15 1.24 -19.03 13.38
N CYS A 16 0.39 -18.30 12.67
CA CYS A 16 0.56 -16.87 12.46
C CYS A 16 -0.78 -16.15 12.58
N THR A 17 -0.75 -14.86 12.87
CA THR A 17 -1.93 -14.00 12.93
C THR A 17 -1.65 -12.65 12.31
N ASN A 18 -2.61 -12.13 11.52
CA ASN A 18 -2.49 -10.83 10.89
C ASN A 18 -2.99 -9.72 11.83
N LEU A 19 -2.12 -8.75 12.09
CA LEU A 19 -2.45 -7.51 12.79
C LEU A 19 -2.86 -6.47 11.73
N TYR A 20 -4.11 -6.55 11.28
CA TYR A 20 -4.65 -5.72 10.23
C TYR A 20 -5.84 -4.90 10.72
N GLY A 21 -5.86 -3.60 10.44
CA GLY A 21 -6.95 -2.71 10.82
C GLY A 21 -7.24 -2.73 12.32
N GLU A 22 -8.48 -3.01 12.67
CA GLU A 22 -8.97 -3.04 14.05
C GLU A 22 -8.26 -4.08 14.93
N ILE A 23 -7.77 -5.17 14.37
CA ILE A 23 -7.04 -6.21 15.10
C ILE A 23 -5.75 -5.66 15.68
N LEU A 24 -5.03 -4.81 14.93
CA LEU A 24 -3.84 -4.13 15.42
C LEU A 24 -4.16 -3.25 16.65
N GLU A 25 -5.27 -2.51 16.58
CA GLU A 25 -5.67 -1.62 17.67
C GLU A 25 -6.07 -2.42 18.93
N LEU A 26 -6.86 -3.49 18.76
CA LEU A 26 -7.22 -4.39 19.86
C LEU A 26 -5.97 -5.01 20.53
N TYR A 27 -4.95 -5.31 19.73
CA TYR A 27 -3.68 -5.79 20.25
C TYR A 27 -2.95 -4.69 21.05
N ARG A 28 -2.83 -3.48 20.50
CA ARG A 28 -2.20 -2.34 21.16
C ARG A 28 -2.90 -1.91 22.44
N ASP A 29 -4.22 -1.99 22.45
CA ASP A 29 -5.05 -1.68 23.63
C ASP A 29 -5.04 -2.80 24.70
N GLY A 30 -4.33 -3.91 24.42
CA GLY A 30 -4.22 -5.05 25.34
C GLY A 30 -5.45 -5.95 25.40
N HIS A 31 -6.42 -5.75 24.51
CA HIS A 31 -7.61 -6.60 24.40
C HIS A 31 -7.36 -7.94 23.72
N LEU A 32 -6.30 -8.04 22.94
CA LEU A 32 -5.88 -9.25 22.25
C LEU A 32 -4.50 -9.68 22.75
N GLN A 33 -4.41 -10.92 23.29
CA GLN A 33 -3.16 -11.54 23.69
C GLN A 33 -2.78 -12.60 22.67
N ILE A 34 -1.54 -12.56 22.19
CA ILE A 34 -0.99 -13.48 21.19
C ILE A 34 0.11 -14.32 21.86
N PRO A 35 0.06 -15.66 21.78
CA PRO A 35 1.14 -16.51 22.29
C PRO A 35 2.49 -16.20 21.64
N GLU A 36 3.60 -16.31 22.39
CA GLU A 36 4.94 -15.92 21.94
C GLU A 36 5.47 -16.76 20.76
N ASP A 37 4.91 -17.95 20.53
CA ASP A 37 5.27 -18.85 19.42
C ASP A 37 4.38 -18.66 18.17
N VAL A 38 3.49 -17.67 18.17
CA VAL A 38 2.69 -17.27 17.00
C VAL A 38 3.38 -16.12 16.29
N ILE A 39 3.59 -16.26 14.99
CA ILE A 39 4.16 -15.17 14.16
C ILE A 39 3.16 -14.03 14.08
N MET A 40 3.55 -12.87 14.56
CA MET A 40 2.76 -11.64 14.42
C MET A 40 3.04 -11.01 13.05
N ILE A 41 2.02 -10.92 12.21
CA ILE A 41 2.13 -10.38 10.84
C ILE A 41 1.54 -8.96 10.83
N TRP A 42 2.42 -7.97 10.76
CA TRP A 42 2.10 -6.55 10.70
C TRP A 42 1.73 -6.16 9.28
N ALA A 43 0.52 -5.68 9.10
CA ALA A 43 0.02 -5.34 7.78
C ALA A 43 0.16 -3.85 7.49
N ASP A 44 0.58 -3.51 6.28
CA ASP A 44 0.51 -2.15 5.76
C ASP A 44 -0.94 -1.70 5.55
N ASN A 45 -1.13 -0.45 5.18
CA ASN A 45 -2.45 0.11 4.91
C ASN A 45 -3.05 -0.26 3.53
N GLY A 46 -2.41 -1.15 2.80
CA GLY A 46 -2.78 -1.53 1.43
C GLY A 46 -2.10 -0.71 0.33
N TYR A 47 -1.46 0.40 0.70
CA TYR A 47 -0.74 1.30 -0.22
C TYR A 47 0.76 1.39 0.10
N GLY A 48 1.28 0.38 0.80
CA GLY A 48 2.70 0.25 1.12
C GLY A 48 3.17 1.04 2.34
N LYS A 49 2.31 1.77 3.07
CA LYS A 49 2.68 2.45 4.30
C LYS A 49 2.46 1.55 5.52
N MET A 50 3.49 1.40 6.34
CA MET A 50 3.43 0.57 7.56
C MET A 50 2.66 1.28 8.70
N VAL A 51 1.37 1.49 8.47
CA VAL A 51 0.39 2.00 9.44
C VAL A 51 -0.91 1.21 9.31
N SER A 52 -1.71 1.18 10.37
CA SER A 52 -2.98 0.47 10.33
C SER A 52 -3.91 1.04 9.25
N ARG A 53 -4.62 0.13 8.57
CA ARG A 53 -5.66 0.54 7.63
C ARG A 53 -6.94 0.90 8.37
N ARG A 54 -7.48 2.06 8.05
CA ARG A 54 -8.82 2.50 8.43
C ARG A 54 -9.59 2.95 7.19
N GLN A 55 -10.91 2.97 7.29
CA GLN A 55 -11.74 3.57 6.26
C GLN A 55 -11.28 5.01 5.98
N GLY A 56 -11.09 5.36 4.73
CA GLY A 56 -10.55 6.63 4.30
C GLY A 56 -9.05 6.81 4.50
N ASN A 57 -8.35 5.85 5.09
CA ASN A 57 -6.89 5.79 5.29
C ASN A 57 -6.24 7.07 5.87
N HIS A 58 -7.00 7.89 6.56
CA HIS A 58 -6.54 9.19 7.01
C HIS A 58 -6.40 9.30 8.53
N ASN A 59 -7.09 8.44 9.32
CA ASN A 59 -7.05 8.51 10.77
C ASN A 59 -7.61 7.24 11.44
N PRO A 60 -7.08 6.78 12.59
CA PRO A 60 -5.76 7.09 13.14
C PRO A 60 -4.66 6.37 12.36
N ARG A 61 -3.48 6.95 12.28
CA ARG A 61 -2.32 6.34 11.61
C ARG A 61 -1.43 5.61 12.63
N VAL A 62 -1.97 4.54 13.19
CA VAL A 62 -1.25 3.71 14.17
C VAL A 62 -0.15 2.93 13.45
N PRO A 63 1.13 3.05 13.88
CA PRO A 63 2.22 2.30 13.26
C PRO A 63 1.97 0.78 13.29
N ALA A 64 2.07 0.13 12.14
CA ALA A 64 1.99 -1.32 12.00
C ALA A 64 3.41 -1.94 12.07
N LEU A 65 4.09 -1.71 13.18
CA LEU A 65 5.48 -2.10 13.44
C LEU A 65 5.62 -2.61 14.86
N PRO A 66 6.49 -3.60 15.12
CA PRO A 66 6.78 -4.05 16.48
C PRO A 66 7.33 -2.93 17.36
N GLU A 67 6.99 -2.97 18.63
CA GLU A 67 7.56 -2.14 19.68
C GLU A 67 8.44 -2.99 20.62
N LYS A 68 9.21 -2.33 21.50
CA LYS A 68 10.15 -3.01 22.42
C LYS A 68 9.50 -4.08 23.33
N GLY A 69 8.19 -4.02 23.54
CA GLY A 69 7.44 -4.98 24.35
C GLY A 69 6.95 -6.20 23.58
N ASP A 70 6.94 -6.11 22.25
CA ASP A 70 6.45 -7.19 21.40
C ASP A 70 7.49 -8.31 21.33
N LYS A 71 7.07 -9.53 21.63
CA LYS A 71 7.93 -10.71 21.69
C LYS A 71 7.54 -11.69 20.58
N GLY A 72 8.43 -12.68 20.37
CA GLY A 72 8.21 -13.74 19.41
C GLY A 72 8.61 -13.36 17.97
N LEU A 73 8.18 -14.15 17.01
CA LEU A 73 8.52 -14.02 15.60
C LEU A 73 7.71 -12.89 14.94
N GLN A 74 8.37 -12.11 14.08
CA GLN A 74 7.79 -10.92 13.47
C GLN A 74 7.76 -11.05 11.94
N GLY A 75 6.58 -10.87 11.36
CA GLY A 75 6.36 -10.90 9.92
C GLY A 75 5.66 -9.65 9.41
N THR A 76 5.59 -9.48 8.10
CA THR A 76 4.78 -8.45 7.45
C THR A 76 3.85 -9.02 6.40
N TYR A 77 2.69 -8.40 6.25
CA TYR A 77 1.80 -8.54 5.10
C TYR A 77 1.84 -7.21 4.33
N TYR A 78 2.52 -7.21 3.19
CA TYR A 78 2.82 -6.01 2.42
C TYR A 78 2.19 -6.05 1.04
N HIS A 79 1.61 -4.95 0.59
CA HIS A 79 0.92 -4.87 -0.69
C HIS A 79 1.77 -4.23 -1.79
N VAL A 80 1.87 -4.90 -2.93
CA VAL A 80 2.31 -4.33 -4.22
C VAL A 80 1.16 -4.25 -5.21
N SER A 81 0.02 -4.84 -4.86
CA SER A 81 -1.28 -4.67 -5.51
C SER A 81 -2.37 -4.86 -4.46
N PHE A 82 -3.40 -4.07 -4.55
CA PHE A 82 -4.50 -4.07 -3.61
C PHE A 82 -5.84 -3.96 -4.37
N TYR A 83 -6.91 -4.50 -3.81
CA TYR A 83 -8.24 -4.46 -4.42
C TYR A 83 -8.69 -3.03 -4.77
N ASP A 84 -8.48 -2.08 -3.88
CA ASP A 84 -8.85 -0.69 -4.08
C ASP A 84 -8.04 -0.03 -5.21
N LEU A 85 -6.78 -0.45 -5.43
CA LEU A 85 -6.00 0.00 -6.59
C LEU A 85 -6.62 -0.47 -7.90
N GLN A 86 -7.16 -1.69 -7.94
CA GLN A 86 -7.86 -2.20 -9.11
C GLN A 86 -9.14 -1.41 -9.36
N ALA A 87 -9.91 -1.10 -8.31
CA ALA A 87 -11.11 -0.27 -8.42
C ALA A 87 -10.80 1.18 -8.85
N ALA A 88 -9.60 1.68 -8.54
CA ALA A 88 -9.09 2.96 -9.00
C ALA A 88 -8.34 2.90 -10.34
N ASN A 89 -8.45 1.80 -11.10
CA ASN A 89 -7.78 1.53 -12.38
C ASN A 89 -6.25 1.38 -12.32
N HIS A 90 -5.66 1.15 -11.15
CA HIS A 90 -4.24 0.85 -10.98
C HIS A 90 -3.97 -0.66 -10.98
N ILE A 91 -4.30 -1.33 -12.09
CA ILE A 91 -4.24 -2.81 -12.16
C ILE A 91 -2.81 -3.34 -12.31
N THR A 92 -1.90 -2.53 -12.81
CA THR A 92 -0.58 -3.01 -13.27
C THR A 92 0.59 -2.43 -12.51
N MET A 93 0.40 -1.37 -11.74
CA MET A 93 1.49 -0.71 -11.01
C MET A 93 1.01 -0.15 -9.67
N LEU A 94 1.81 -0.36 -8.63
CA LEU A 94 1.64 0.35 -7.38
C LEU A 94 1.86 1.86 -7.63
N PRO A 95 1.01 2.77 -7.09
CA PRO A 95 1.18 4.21 -7.27
C PRO A 95 2.42 4.78 -6.55
N ASN A 96 2.99 4.04 -5.62
CA ASN A 96 4.16 4.46 -4.86
C ASN A 96 5.48 4.05 -5.55
N SER A 97 6.52 4.85 -5.36
CA SER A 97 7.85 4.57 -5.89
C SER A 97 8.51 3.37 -5.21
N MET A 98 9.47 2.73 -5.87
CA MET A 98 10.28 1.69 -5.22
C MET A 98 11.19 2.26 -4.14
N GLU A 99 11.56 3.52 -4.21
CA GLU A 99 12.27 4.25 -3.17
C GLU A 99 11.42 4.36 -1.88
N PHE A 100 10.11 4.57 -2.02
CA PHE A 100 9.19 4.52 -0.88
C PHE A 100 9.06 3.10 -0.32
N VAL A 101 8.92 2.09 -1.18
CA VAL A 101 8.86 0.67 -0.78
C VAL A 101 10.15 0.27 -0.04
N GLU A 102 11.31 0.69 -0.55
CA GLU A 102 12.62 0.49 0.09
C GLU A 102 12.65 1.07 1.51
N LYS A 103 12.22 2.32 1.64
CA LYS A 103 12.16 3.02 2.94
C LYS A 103 11.26 2.31 3.94
N GLU A 104 10.06 1.92 3.54
CA GLU A 104 9.08 1.29 4.44
C GLU A 104 9.51 -0.13 4.86
N LEU A 105 10.03 -0.93 3.94
CA LEU A 105 10.48 -2.29 4.25
C LEU A 105 11.79 -2.30 5.04
N ASN A 106 12.72 -1.38 4.78
CA ASN A 106 13.90 -1.21 5.64
C ASN A 106 13.50 -0.80 7.04
N ASN A 107 12.58 0.15 7.19
CA ASN A 107 12.02 0.53 8.48
C ASN A 107 11.37 -0.66 9.21
N ALA A 108 10.66 -1.51 8.48
CA ALA A 108 10.09 -2.74 9.04
C ALA A 108 11.18 -3.71 9.54
N MET A 109 12.24 -3.91 8.74
CA MET A 109 13.39 -4.74 9.16
C MET A 109 14.12 -4.17 10.38
N ASP A 110 14.28 -2.85 10.47
CA ASP A 110 14.90 -2.18 11.61
C ASP A 110 14.07 -2.34 12.90
N HIS A 111 12.76 -2.58 12.77
CA HIS A 111 11.87 -2.93 13.87
C HIS A 111 11.79 -4.45 14.14
N GLY A 112 12.62 -5.26 13.48
CA GLY A 112 12.71 -6.70 13.72
C GLY A 112 11.78 -7.58 12.89
N ILE A 113 11.12 -7.06 11.88
CA ILE A 113 10.29 -7.84 10.95
C ILE A 113 11.17 -8.60 9.96
N THR A 114 11.69 -9.76 10.40
CA THR A 114 12.68 -10.54 9.64
C THR A 114 12.34 -12.03 9.51
N ASP A 115 11.23 -12.51 10.09
CA ASP A 115 10.94 -13.94 10.13
C ASP A 115 10.02 -14.39 8.99
N LEU A 116 9.05 -13.57 8.58
CA LEU A 116 8.12 -13.91 7.51
C LEU A 116 7.66 -12.66 6.75
N TRP A 117 7.77 -12.71 5.42
CA TRP A 117 7.15 -11.70 4.56
C TRP A 117 6.11 -12.35 3.65
N VAL A 118 4.88 -11.86 3.73
CA VAL A 118 3.77 -12.22 2.85
C VAL A 118 3.50 -11.01 1.95
N ILE A 119 3.72 -11.18 0.65
CA ILE A 119 3.57 -10.08 -0.32
C ILE A 119 2.30 -10.30 -1.13
N ASN A 120 1.35 -9.39 -1.00
CA ASN A 120 0.14 -9.41 -1.81
C ASN A 120 0.41 -8.74 -3.17
N ALA A 121 0.32 -9.53 -4.23
CA ALA A 121 0.57 -9.08 -5.59
C ALA A 121 -0.66 -9.17 -6.51
N SER A 122 -1.81 -9.63 -6.00
CA SER A 122 -3.02 -9.95 -6.78
C SER A 122 -2.70 -10.85 -7.98
N ASN A 123 -2.12 -10.30 -9.06
CA ASN A 123 -1.61 -11.01 -10.22
C ASN A 123 -0.10 -10.83 -10.31
N ILE A 124 0.67 -11.92 -10.32
CA ILE A 124 2.13 -11.88 -10.29
C ILE A 124 2.70 -11.21 -11.55
N LYS A 125 2.18 -11.55 -12.74
CA LYS A 125 2.76 -11.13 -14.01
C LYS A 125 2.89 -9.61 -14.17
N PRO A 126 1.90 -8.76 -13.81
CA PRO A 126 2.07 -7.31 -13.88
C PRO A 126 3.03 -6.75 -12.82
N HIS A 127 3.31 -7.51 -11.75
CA HIS A 127 4.03 -7.03 -10.57
C HIS A 127 5.43 -7.64 -10.42
N VAL A 128 5.99 -8.21 -11.48
CA VAL A 128 7.34 -8.83 -11.42
C VAL A 128 8.41 -7.82 -11.00
N TYR A 129 8.33 -6.58 -11.47
CA TYR A 129 9.27 -5.52 -11.10
C TYR A 129 9.33 -5.24 -9.59
N PRO A 130 8.22 -4.85 -8.92
CA PRO A 130 8.25 -4.66 -7.47
C PRO A 130 8.54 -5.95 -6.70
N LEU A 131 8.04 -7.10 -7.12
CA LEU A 131 8.32 -8.38 -6.46
C LEU A 131 9.79 -8.75 -6.50
N SER A 132 10.48 -8.54 -7.62
CA SER A 132 11.91 -8.82 -7.75
C SER A 132 12.75 -7.89 -6.88
N PHE A 133 12.33 -6.62 -6.74
CA PHE A 133 12.97 -5.67 -5.82
C PHE A 133 12.81 -6.10 -4.35
N ILE A 134 11.60 -6.42 -3.92
CA ILE A 134 11.31 -6.89 -2.55
C ILE A 134 12.08 -8.19 -2.25
N ALA A 135 12.17 -9.10 -3.21
CA ALA A 135 12.98 -10.31 -3.05
C ALA A 135 14.48 -10.02 -2.88
N ASN A 136 15.01 -8.94 -3.49
CA ASN A 136 16.36 -8.49 -3.26
C ASN A 136 16.55 -7.89 -1.86
N LEU A 137 15.59 -7.08 -1.39
CA LEU A 137 15.59 -6.57 0.00
C LEU A 137 15.57 -7.72 1.01
N TRP A 138 14.67 -8.69 0.83
CA TRP A 138 14.59 -9.87 1.68
C TRP A 138 15.92 -10.63 1.77
N LYS A 139 16.61 -10.76 0.64
CA LYS A 139 17.93 -11.41 0.57
C LYS A 139 19.07 -10.51 1.07
N LYS A 140 18.76 -9.33 1.60
CA LYS A 140 19.75 -8.34 2.08
C LYS A 140 20.81 -8.00 1.04
N LYS A 141 20.44 -7.95 -0.22
CA LYS A 141 21.33 -7.48 -1.29
C LYS A 141 21.47 -5.95 -1.16
N ALA A 142 22.71 -5.48 -1.16
CA ALA A 142 23.01 -4.06 -1.20
C ALA A 142 22.71 -3.49 -2.60
N LEU A 143 21.43 -3.25 -2.89
CA LEU A 143 20.95 -2.75 -4.16
C LEU A 143 19.82 -1.74 -3.89
N THR A 144 20.04 -0.49 -4.26
CA THR A 144 19.03 0.56 -4.13
C THR A 144 17.91 0.38 -5.15
N ALA A 145 16.76 1.01 -4.92
CA ALA A 145 15.63 1.01 -5.84
C ALA A 145 16.03 1.48 -7.25
N GLY A 146 16.86 2.53 -7.33
CA GLY A 146 17.35 3.07 -8.60
C GLY A 146 18.29 2.10 -9.34
N GLU A 147 19.20 1.43 -8.64
CA GLU A 147 20.08 0.41 -9.23
C GLU A 147 19.30 -0.81 -9.68
N HIS A 148 18.33 -1.24 -8.87
CA HIS A 148 17.44 -2.34 -9.24
C HIS A 148 16.66 -2.01 -10.52
N ARG A 149 16.09 -0.80 -10.65
CA ARG A 149 15.36 -0.37 -11.84
C ARG A 149 16.20 -0.50 -13.11
N LYS A 150 17.43 -0.01 -13.07
CA LYS A 150 18.37 -0.11 -14.20
C LYS A 150 18.70 -1.56 -14.55
N THR A 151 19.01 -2.37 -13.54
CA THR A 151 19.35 -3.78 -13.71
C THR A 151 18.16 -4.56 -14.28
N TYR A 152 16.97 -4.37 -13.71
CA TYR A 152 15.74 -5.02 -14.15
C TYR A 152 15.44 -4.73 -15.62
N ILE A 153 15.48 -3.47 -16.02
CA ILE A 153 15.20 -3.07 -17.40
C ILE A 153 16.22 -3.70 -18.38
N ARG A 154 17.50 -3.71 -18.03
CA ARG A 154 18.54 -4.32 -18.87
C ARG A 154 18.42 -5.84 -18.96
N GLU A 155 18.12 -6.52 -17.87
CA GLU A 155 17.95 -7.98 -17.84
C GLU A 155 16.74 -8.43 -18.65
N TYR A 156 15.61 -7.70 -18.58
CA TYR A 156 14.38 -8.11 -19.23
C TYR A 156 14.21 -7.61 -20.67
N TYR A 157 14.79 -6.45 -21.02
CA TYR A 157 14.58 -5.81 -22.33
C TYR A 157 15.87 -5.52 -23.09
N GLY A 158 17.05 -5.71 -22.48
CA GLY A 158 18.32 -5.33 -23.08
C GLY A 158 18.67 -6.07 -24.37
N ALA A 159 18.14 -7.29 -24.56
CA ALA A 159 18.36 -8.06 -25.77
C ALA A 159 17.58 -7.52 -27.00
N ASP A 160 16.43 -6.86 -26.76
CA ASP A 160 15.48 -6.49 -27.80
C ASP A 160 15.36 -4.97 -28.00
N CYS A 161 16.02 -4.16 -27.14
CA CYS A 161 15.88 -2.71 -27.13
C CYS A 161 17.22 -1.98 -27.27
N THR A 162 17.18 -0.80 -27.89
CA THR A 162 18.33 0.11 -27.95
C THR A 162 18.55 0.82 -26.59
N GLU A 163 19.75 1.38 -26.38
CA GLU A 163 20.06 2.16 -25.17
C GLU A 163 19.11 3.33 -24.94
N ASP A 164 18.67 4.02 -26.01
CA ASP A 164 17.70 5.11 -25.90
C ASP A 164 16.34 4.62 -25.45
N GLN A 165 15.91 3.45 -25.93
CA GLN A 165 14.65 2.81 -25.46
C GLN A 165 14.74 2.37 -24.02
N LEU A 166 15.86 1.76 -23.59
CA LEU A 166 16.08 1.36 -22.19
C LEU A 166 16.08 2.58 -21.26
N THR A 167 16.71 3.68 -21.69
CA THR A 167 16.71 4.95 -20.96
C THR A 167 15.30 5.53 -20.84
N CYS A 168 14.52 5.50 -21.92
CA CYS A 168 13.13 5.94 -21.92
C CYS A 168 12.28 5.09 -20.96
N MET A 169 12.43 3.76 -20.95
CA MET A 169 11.73 2.88 -20.02
C MET A 169 12.08 3.20 -18.56
N GLU A 170 13.36 3.45 -18.27
CA GLU A 170 13.80 3.83 -16.94
C GLU A 170 13.13 5.13 -16.48
N GLN A 171 13.08 6.14 -17.34
CA GLN A 171 12.40 7.40 -17.06
C GLN A 171 10.90 7.23 -16.86
N CYS A 172 10.23 6.43 -17.69
CA CYS A 172 8.81 6.15 -17.54
C CYS A 172 8.49 5.51 -16.19
N ILE A 173 9.21 4.45 -15.81
CA ILE A 173 9.00 3.76 -14.53
C ILE A 173 9.32 4.70 -13.35
N SER A 174 10.36 5.52 -13.46
CA SER A 174 10.76 6.47 -12.41
C SER A 174 9.73 7.57 -12.20
N ARG A 175 9.13 8.08 -13.27
CA ARG A 175 8.18 9.21 -13.24
C ARG A 175 6.74 8.79 -13.01
N TYR A 176 6.42 7.51 -13.19
CA TYR A 176 5.05 7.02 -13.04
C TYR A 176 4.42 7.40 -11.68
N PRO A 177 5.10 7.24 -10.52
CA PRO A 177 4.53 7.66 -9.24
C PRO A 177 4.25 9.16 -9.14
N ASP A 178 5.08 9.99 -9.78
CA ASP A 178 4.89 11.45 -9.78
C ASP A 178 3.66 11.88 -10.57
N ALA A 179 3.25 11.07 -11.56
CA ALA A 179 2.05 11.32 -12.36
C ALA A 179 0.76 10.87 -11.65
N MET A 180 0.86 10.17 -10.53
CA MET A 180 -0.32 9.76 -9.77
C MET A 180 -1.00 10.97 -9.13
N LEU A 181 -2.33 10.92 -9.05
CA LEU A 181 -3.08 11.96 -8.39
C LEU A 181 -2.86 11.87 -6.88
N SER A 182 -2.40 12.97 -6.30
CA SER A 182 -2.25 13.11 -4.85
C SER A 182 -3.52 13.73 -4.27
N PHE A 183 -4.12 13.07 -3.27
CA PHE A 183 -5.27 13.58 -2.52
C PHE A 183 -4.89 14.12 -1.13
N GLY A 184 -3.61 14.01 -0.76
CA GLY A 184 -3.04 14.53 0.48
C GLY A 184 -1.56 14.86 0.32
N GLU A 185 -0.92 15.17 1.45
CA GLU A 185 0.50 15.60 1.47
C GLU A 185 1.47 14.43 1.80
N ARG A 186 0.93 13.27 2.20
CA ARG A 186 1.75 12.12 2.60
C ARG A 186 2.11 11.26 1.40
N GLU A 187 3.22 10.53 1.55
CA GLU A 187 3.77 9.68 0.47
C GLU A 187 2.83 8.57 -0.01
N ASP A 188 1.91 8.11 0.83
CA ASP A 188 0.92 7.08 0.53
C ASP A 188 -0.47 7.63 0.13
N GLU A 189 -0.63 8.94 0.04
CA GLU A 189 -1.88 9.60 -0.31
C GLU A 189 -1.97 9.89 -1.82
N HIS A 190 -1.78 8.82 -2.63
CA HIS A 190 -1.85 8.84 -4.08
C HIS A 190 -2.91 7.86 -4.58
N ALA A 191 -3.83 8.32 -5.41
CA ALA A 191 -4.74 7.54 -6.25
C ALA A 191 -5.29 6.23 -5.63
N GLY A 192 -5.32 6.16 -4.31
CA GLY A 192 -5.74 4.99 -3.54
C GLY A 192 -7.18 5.10 -3.04
N GLU A 193 -7.59 4.08 -2.27
CA GLU A 193 -8.85 4.02 -1.54
C GLU A 193 -10.12 4.15 -2.39
N GLN A 194 -10.07 3.67 -3.63
CA GLN A 194 -11.16 3.85 -4.59
C GLN A 194 -11.57 5.33 -4.76
N PHE A 195 -10.67 6.24 -4.46
CA PHE A 195 -10.95 7.66 -4.29
C PHE A 195 -11.78 8.23 -5.45
N TYR A 196 -11.39 7.95 -6.69
CA TYR A 196 -12.13 8.42 -7.85
C TYR A 196 -13.47 7.73 -8.05
N ASN A 197 -13.48 6.42 -7.90
CA ASN A 197 -14.68 5.61 -8.07
C ASN A 197 -15.72 5.95 -7.01
N TYR A 198 -15.27 6.08 -5.78
CA TYR A 198 -16.15 6.36 -4.64
C TYR A 198 -16.81 7.72 -4.77
N VAL A 199 -16.02 8.75 -5.03
CA VAL A 199 -16.49 10.13 -5.16
C VAL A 199 -17.48 10.31 -6.30
N VAL A 200 -17.11 9.86 -7.51
CA VAL A 200 -17.98 9.98 -8.69
C VAL A 200 -19.29 9.23 -8.47
N ARG A 201 -19.21 8.05 -7.86
CA ARG A 201 -20.39 7.24 -7.52
C ARG A 201 -21.30 7.96 -6.53
N ASP A 202 -20.75 8.55 -5.49
CA ASP A 202 -21.54 9.24 -4.47
C ASP A 202 -22.19 10.51 -5.01
N PHE A 203 -21.50 11.26 -5.85
CA PHE A 203 -22.10 12.38 -6.57
C PHE A 203 -23.27 11.94 -7.47
N ILE A 204 -23.09 10.86 -8.23
CA ILE A 204 -24.15 10.31 -9.10
C ILE A 204 -25.33 9.81 -8.27
N TYR A 205 -25.09 9.10 -7.18
CA TYR A 205 -26.17 8.62 -6.31
C TYR A 205 -26.90 9.76 -5.62
N GLY A 206 -26.19 10.77 -5.14
CA GLY A 206 -26.80 11.98 -4.57
C GLY A 206 -27.69 12.68 -5.58
N TRP A 207 -27.20 12.86 -6.80
CA TRP A 207 -27.99 13.48 -7.87
C TRP A 207 -29.23 12.64 -8.28
N MET A 208 -29.08 11.31 -8.39
CA MET A 208 -30.19 10.42 -8.72
C MET A 208 -31.27 10.40 -7.64
N ARG A 209 -30.87 10.48 -6.36
CA ARG A 209 -31.81 10.46 -5.23
C ARG A 209 -32.52 11.79 -5.05
N ASP A 210 -31.78 12.88 -5.07
CA ASP A 210 -32.25 14.20 -4.67
C ASP A 210 -32.53 15.11 -5.87
N GLY A 211 -32.23 14.67 -7.09
CA GLY A 211 -32.41 15.42 -8.34
C GLY A 211 -31.51 16.66 -8.48
N ALA A 212 -30.53 16.82 -7.58
CA ALA A 212 -29.58 17.90 -7.57
C ALA A 212 -28.19 17.42 -7.13
N ALA A 213 -27.15 18.07 -7.62
CA ALA A 213 -25.80 17.85 -7.14
C ALA A 213 -25.67 18.32 -5.68
N ALA A 214 -25.08 17.50 -4.84
CA ALA A 214 -24.87 17.77 -3.42
C ALA A 214 -23.39 17.47 -3.04
N PRO A 215 -22.84 18.17 -2.05
CA PRO A 215 -21.51 17.86 -1.54
C PRO A 215 -21.49 16.46 -0.91
N VAL A 216 -20.32 15.84 -0.94
CA VAL A 216 -20.05 14.56 -0.25
C VAL A 216 -19.33 14.89 1.05
N GLU A 217 -19.98 14.64 2.18
CA GLU A 217 -19.46 15.00 3.51
C GLU A 217 -18.14 14.25 3.80
N GLU A 218 -18.05 13.00 3.38
CA GLU A 218 -16.88 12.16 3.54
C GLU A 218 -15.63 12.68 2.82
N LEU A 219 -15.78 13.62 1.89
CA LEU A 219 -14.65 14.23 1.18
C LEU A 219 -14.05 15.45 1.88
N PHE A 220 -14.69 15.96 2.92
CA PHE A 220 -14.19 17.15 3.62
C PHE A 220 -12.75 16.98 4.13
N TRP A 221 -12.38 15.79 4.58
CA TRP A 221 -11.04 15.52 5.11
C TRP A 221 -9.92 15.71 4.10
N CYS A 222 -10.16 15.49 2.81
CA CYS A 222 -9.14 15.65 1.77
C CYS A 222 -9.26 16.95 0.98
N THR A 223 -10.49 17.46 0.79
CA THR A 223 -10.72 18.69 0.03
C THR A 223 -10.65 19.93 0.89
N GLY A 224 -10.98 19.82 2.19
CA GLY A 224 -11.21 20.97 3.08
C GLY A 224 -12.48 21.75 2.74
N GLU A 225 -13.30 21.26 1.80
CA GLU A 225 -14.44 21.96 1.24
C GLU A 225 -15.75 21.25 1.55
N SER A 226 -16.76 22.03 1.97
CA SER A 226 -18.09 21.53 2.30
C SER A 226 -19.14 21.85 1.23
N ALA A 227 -18.80 22.63 0.21
CA ALA A 227 -19.69 22.97 -0.90
C ALA A 227 -19.37 22.13 -2.13
N PHE A 228 -20.40 21.68 -2.85
CA PHE A 228 -20.27 20.80 -4.00
C PHE A 228 -19.35 21.37 -5.11
N ASP A 229 -19.58 22.62 -5.51
CA ASP A 229 -18.79 23.30 -6.52
C ASP A 229 -17.31 23.38 -6.14
N LYS A 230 -17.01 23.65 -4.88
CA LYS A 230 -15.65 23.70 -4.35
C LYS A 230 -14.97 22.32 -4.31
N GLN A 231 -15.71 21.29 -3.98
CA GLN A 231 -15.20 19.90 -4.07
C GLN A 231 -14.89 19.54 -5.52
N MET A 232 -15.74 19.93 -6.47
CA MET A 232 -15.50 19.72 -7.90
C MET A 232 -14.30 20.52 -8.42
N ASP A 233 -14.14 21.79 -8.05
CA ASP A 233 -12.97 22.62 -8.37
C ASP A 233 -11.67 21.96 -7.88
N TRP A 234 -11.71 21.38 -6.68
CA TRP A 234 -10.57 20.66 -6.11
C TRP A 234 -10.18 19.44 -6.96
N PHE A 235 -11.15 18.59 -7.36
CA PHE A 235 -10.90 17.44 -8.23
C PHE A 235 -10.36 17.85 -9.59
N GLU A 236 -10.97 18.84 -10.23
CA GLU A 236 -10.52 19.36 -11.52
C GLU A 236 -9.07 19.86 -11.43
N SER A 237 -8.73 20.60 -10.40
CA SER A 237 -7.38 21.08 -10.13
C SER A 237 -6.38 19.93 -10.00
N LYS A 238 -6.72 18.86 -9.28
CA LYS A 238 -5.85 17.69 -9.11
C LYS A 238 -5.69 16.91 -10.41
N CYS A 239 -6.78 16.71 -11.16
CA CYS A 239 -6.72 16.04 -12.46
C CYS A 239 -5.83 16.81 -13.45
N ASN A 240 -5.99 18.13 -13.53
CA ASN A 240 -5.17 18.98 -14.38
C ASN A 240 -3.68 18.89 -14.01
N ALA A 241 -3.35 18.98 -12.73
CA ALA A 241 -1.98 18.84 -12.25
C ALA A 241 -1.36 17.46 -12.58
N THR A 242 -2.17 16.40 -12.66
CA THR A 242 -1.72 15.08 -13.09
C THR A 242 -1.48 15.02 -14.60
N CYS A 243 -2.34 15.65 -15.41
CA CYS A 243 -2.19 15.68 -16.86
C CYS A 243 -0.98 16.49 -17.34
N GLU A 244 -0.47 17.42 -16.53
CA GLU A 244 0.70 18.25 -16.84
C GLU A 244 2.04 17.53 -16.57
N LYS A 245 2.04 16.42 -15.86
CA LYS A 245 3.23 15.63 -15.46
C LYS A 245 3.53 14.50 -16.45
#